data_d2ae3b48125f68d4e6ac0465bf352eea
#
_entry.id   d2ae3b48125f68d4e6ac0465bf352eea
#
_cell.length_a   1.000
_cell.length_b   1.000
_cell.length_c   1.000
_cell.angle_alpha   90.00
_cell.angle_beta   90.00
_cell.angle_gamma   90.00
#
_symmetry.space_group_name_H-M   'P 1'
#
loop_
_entity.id
_entity.type
_entity.pdbx_description
1 polymer ?
#
loop_
_entity_poly.entity_id
_entity_poly.type
_entity_poly.pdbx_seq_one_letter_code
_entity_poly.pdbx_strand_id
1 'polypeptide(L)' 'MRPLEWWILSIDYLQIFTQITIAEHTLEDHKYFESKIVDIPEVIECYLASGGYDYLVKFVCRSIIHYQNTIQSLLDSDL' A
#
# COMPACT_ATOMS: atom_id res chain seq x y z
N MET A 1 -2.59 25.19 -15.01
CA MET A 1 -3.47 24.27 -14.26
C MET A 1 -4.61 25.04 -13.61
N ARG A 2 -5.77 24.46 -13.65
CA ARG A 2 -6.93 25.09 -13.03
C ARG A 2 -7.13 24.53 -11.64
N PRO A 3 -7.13 25.38 -10.59
CA PRO A 3 -7.23 24.89 -9.23
C PRO A 3 -8.49 24.08 -8.96
N LEU A 4 -9.61 24.45 -9.54
CA LEU A 4 -10.87 23.74 -9.31
C LEU A 4 -10.78 22.30 -9.85
N GLU A 5 -10.24 22.13 -11.05
CA GLU A 5 -10.08 20.81 -11.65
C GLU A 5 -9.14 19.94 -10.82
N TRP A 6 -8.04 20.52 -10.38
CA TRP A 6 -7.09 19.82 -9.55
C TRP A 6 -7.72 19.38 -8.24
N TRP A 7 -8.56 20.24 -7.67
CA TRP A 7 -9.25 19.95 -6.43
C TRP A 7 -10.22 18.77 -6.60
N ILE A 8 -10.93 18.73 -7.71
CA ILE A 8 -11.84 17.61 -8.00
C ILE A 8 -11.08 16.31 -8.12
N LEU A 9 -9.94 16.31 -8.80
CA LEU A 9 -9.12 15.10 -8.92
C LEU A 9 -8.66 14.61 -7.56
N SER A 10 -8.36 15.51 -6.64
CA SER A 10 -7.90 15.14 -5.30
C SER A 10 -8.97 14.37 -4.51
N ILE A 11 -10.23 14.75 -4.65
CA ILE A 11 -11.30 14.10 -3.90
C ILE A 11 -11.81 12.83 -4.57
N ASP A 12 -11.40 12.57 -5.81
CA ASP A 12 -11.77 11.35 -6.51
C ASP A 12 -10.95 10.14 -6.08
N TYR A 13 -9.94 10.35 -5.24
CA TYR A 13 -9.06 9.27 -4.80
C TYR A 13 -9.09 9.16 -3.28
N LEU A 14 -9.06 7.92 -2.81
CA LEU A 14 -8.93 7.63 -1.39
C LEU A 14 -7.46 7.39 -1.07
N GLN A 15 -7.00 8.02 0.01
CA GLN A 15 -5.68 7.73 0.56
C GLN A 15 -5.88 6.84 1.77
N ILE A 16 -5.30 5.66 1.74
CA ILE A 16 -5.52 4.66 2.79
C ILE A 16 -4.16 4.27 3.35
N PHE A 17 -4.02 4.41 4.67
CA PHE A 17 -2.83 3.97 5.38
C PHE A 17 -3.10 2.60 5.95
N THR A 18 -2.25 1.64 5.61
CA THR A 18 -2.43 0.25 6.04
C THR A 18 -1.18 -0.21 6.77
N GLN A 19 -1.37 -0.76 7.95
CA GLN A 19 -0.27 -1.38 8.68
C GLN A 19 -0.26 -2.87 8.33
N ILE A 20 0.90 -3.34 7.88
CA ILE A 20 1.08 -4.74 7.51
C ILE A 20 2.19 -5.32 8.35
N THR A 21 1.88 -6.37 9.08
CA THR A 21 2.86 -7.06 9.91
C THR A 21 3.32 -8.33 9.20
N ILE A 22 4.63 -8.50 9.09
CA ILE A 22 5.21 -9.69 8.49
C ILE A 22 5.24 -10.77 9.56
N ALA A 23 4.58 -11.90 9.29
CA ALA A 23 4.46 -12.99 10.24
C ALA A 23 5.80 -13.65 10.54
N GLU A 24 6.63 -13.80 9.52
CA GLU A 24 7.98 -14.33 9.66
C GLU A 24 8.95 -13.17 9.65
N HIS A 25 9.99 -13.24 10.48
CA HIS A 25 10.89 -12.10 10.66
C HIS A 25 12.26 -12.34 10.05
N THR A 26 12.31 -13.05 8.93
CA THR A 26 13.56 -13.31 8.25
C THR A 26 13.83 -12.19 7.23
N LEU A 27 15.11 -12.03 6.90
CA LEU A 27 15.50 -11.08 5.87
C LEU A 27 14.85 -11.41 4.53
N GLU A 28 14.73 -12.72 4.23
CA GLU A 28 14.13 -13.17 2.98
C GLU A 28 12.67 -12.75 2.89
N ASP A 29 11.92 -12.88 3.98
CA ASP A 29 10.51 -12.49 3.99
C ASP A 29 10.35 -10.99 3.79
N HIS A 30 11.22 -10.19 4.41
CA HIS A 30 11.20 -8.76 4.22
C HIS A 30 11.50 -8.39 2.78
N LYS A 31 12.48 -9.01 2.18
CA LYS A 31 12.83 -8.75 0.78
C LYS A 31 11.71 -9.15 -0.16
N TYR A 32 11.06 -10.27 0.13
CA TYR A 32 9.95 -10.74 -0.68
C TYR A 32 8.79 -9.75 -0.62
N PHE A 33 8.44 -9.31 0.58
CA PHE A 33 7.38 -8.33 0.76
C PHE A 33 7.71 -7.04 0.02
N GLU A 34 8.93 -6.53 0.18
CA GLU A 34 9.34 -5.29 -0.45
C GLU A 34 9.30 -5.40 -1.98
N SER A 35 9.67 -6.55 -2.53
CA SER A 35 9.60 -6.75 -3.96
C SER A 35 8.17 -6.77 -4.48
N LYS A 36 7.23 -7.28 -3.68
CA LYS A 36 5.81 -7.29 -4.06
C LYS A 36 5.21 -5.90 -3.98
N ILE A 37 5.55 -5.14 -2.94
CA ILE A 37 4.98 -3.82 -2.71
C ILE A 37 5.36 -2.85 -3.83
N VAL A 38 6.60 -2.89 -4.31
CA VAL A 38 7.03 -1.94 -5.34
C VAL A 38 6.36 -2.19 -6.69
N ASP A 39 5.80 -3.37 -6.88
CA ASP A 39 5.11 -3.69 -8.13
C ASP A 39 3.63 -3.31 -8.11
N ILE A 40 3.13 -2.79 -6.99
CA ILE A 40 1.72 -2.40 -6.88
C ILE A 40 1.60 -0.91 -7.19
N PRO A 41 0.95 -0.56 -8.32
CA PRO A 41 0.89 0.85 -8.71
C PRO A 41 0.09 1.73 -7.76
N GLU A 42 -0.82 1.15 -6.97
CA GLU A 42 -1.60 1.90 -6.00
C GLU A 42 -0.80 2.31 -4.77
N VAL A 43 0.37 1.71 -4.56
CA VAL A 43 1.22 2.06 -3.42
C VAL A 43 2.08 3.26 -3.78
N ILE A 44 1.98 4.32 -2.97
CA ILE A 44 2.78 5.52 -3.21
C ILE A 44 3.87 5.72 -2.17
N GLU A 45 3.72 5.13 -0.98
CA GLU A 45 4.74 5.21 0.06
C GLU A 45 4.69 3.93 0.88
N CYS A 46 5.86 3.51 1.37
CA CYS A 46 5.98 2.37 2.25
C CYS A 46 7.08 2.63 3.24
N TYR A 47 6.77 2.52 4.53
CA TYR A 47 7.71 2.78 5.61
C TYR A 47 7.83 1.56 6.49
N LEU A 48 9.06 1.26 6.91
CA LEU A 48 9.30 0.24 7.91
C LEU A 48 9.14 0.90 9.28
N ALA A 49 8.20 0.41 10.07
CA ALA A 49 7.92 0.95 11.39
C ALA A 49 8.96 0.49 12.40
N SER A 50 8.96 1.14 13.56
CA SER A 50 9.87 0.76 14.63
C SER A 50 9.54 -0.67 15.08
N GLY A 51 10.57 -1.43 15.42
CA GLY A 51 10.41 -2.85 15.73
C GLY A 51 10.81 -3.76 14.58
N GLY A 52 10.81 -3.24 13.35
CA GLY A 52 11.34 -3.95 12.19
C GLY A 52 10.45 -5.01 11.59
N TYR A 53 9.22 -5.15 12.08
CA TYR A 53 8.29 -6.19 11.60
C TYR A 53 7.07 -5.64 10.92
N ASP A 54 6.78 -4.36 11.11
CA ASP A 54 5.59 -3.72 10.61
C ASP A 54 5.94 -2.76 9.51
N TYR A 55 5.10 -2.72 8.50
CA TYR A 55 5.19 -1.73 7.44
C TYR A 55 3.96 -0.86 7.46
N LEU A 56 4.16 0.43 7.26
CA LEU A 56 3.06 1.36 7.04
C LEU A 56 3.04 1.70 5.56
N VAL A 57 1.97 1.33 4.89
CA VAL A 57 1.86 1.46 3.44
C VAL A 57 0.75 2.44 3.12
N LYS A 58 1.06 3.40 2.26
CA LYS A 58 0.07 4.37 1.81
C LYS A 58 -0.39 4.00 0.42
N PHE A 59 -1.69 3.72 0.32
CA PHE A 59 -2.36 3.40 -0.95
C PHE A 59 -3.16 4.58 -1.44
N VAL A 60 -3.21 4.75 -2.75
CA VAL A 60 -4.15 5.67 -3.38
C VAL A 60 -5.03 4.86 -4.31
N CYS A 61 -6.31 4.83 -4.01
CA CYS A 61 -7.28 4.01 -4.74
C CYS A 61 -8.50 4.85 -5.10
N ARG A 62 -9.24 4.40 -6.12
CA ARG A 62 -10.42 5.13 -6.56
C ARG A 62 -11.63 4.89 -5.68
N SER A 63 -11.66 3.76 -4.98
CA SER A 63 -12.80 3.38 -4.15
C SER A 63 -12.34 2.38 -3.11
N ILE A 64 -13.21 2.12 -2.13
CA ILE A 64 -12.95 1.09 -1.13
C ILE A 64 -12.86 -0.28 -1.78
N ILE A 65 -13.68 -0.55 -2.78
CA ILE A 65 -13.65 -1.83 -3.49
C ILE A 65 -12.32 -2.00 -4.22
N HIS A 66 -11.84 -0.94 -4.85
CA HIS A 66 -10.53 -0.95 -5.50
C HIS A 66 -9.42 -1.30 -4.49
N TYR A 67 -9.47 -0.66 -3.32
CA TYR A 67 -8.51 -0.93 -2.26
C TYR A 67 -8.59 -2.39 -1.80
N GLN A 68 -9.81 -2.89 -1.57
CA GLN A 68 -9.99 -4.27 -1.12
C GLN A 68 -9.43 -5.27 -2.12
N ASN A 69 -9.63 -5.01 -3.41
CA ASN A 69 -9.08 -5.88 -4.45
C ASN A 69 -7.55 -5.83 -4.46
N THR A 70 -6.98 -4.65 -4.25
CA THR A 70 -5.54 -4.49 -4.22
C THR A 70 -4.92 -5.24 -3.04
N ILE A 71 -5.52 -5.10 -1.86
CA ILE A 71 -5.06 -5.79 -0.66
C ILE A 71 -5.22 -7.30 -0.82
N GLN A 72 -6.33 -7.76 -1.38
CA GLN A 72 -6.55 -9.18 -1.56
C GLN A 72 -5.51 -9.78 -2.49
N SER A 73 -5.17 -9.07 -3.55
CA SER A 73 -4.14 -9.50 -4.49
C SER A 73 -2.77 -9.62 -3.78
N LEU A 74 -2.47 -8.68 -2.90
CA LEU A 74 -1.22 -8.73 -2.13
C LEU A 74 -1.22 -9.92 -1.18
N LEU A 75 -2.32 -10.15 -0.46
CA LEU A 75 -2.42 -11.25 0.49
C LEU A 75 -2.36 -12.61 -0.21
N ASP A 76 -2.90 -12.70 -1.41
CA ASP A 76 -2.89 -13.94 -2.19
C ASP A 76 -1.49 -14.31 -2.69
N SER A 77 -0.51 -13.46 -2.44
CA SER A 77 0.88 -13.71 -2.86
C SER A 77 1.70 -14.45 -1.80
N ASP A 78 1.06 -15.11 -0.84
CA ASP A 78 1.73 -15.90 0.21
C ASP A 78 2.58 -15.04 1.16
N LEU A 79 2.08 -13.88 1.47
CA LEU A 79 2.75 -13.02 2.47
C LEU A 79 2.30 -13.34 3.88
#